data_3a4e930a5ba4b8ad315ca710b77749aa
#
_entry.id   3a4e930a5ba4b8ad315ca710b77749aa
#
_cell.length_a   1.000
_cell.length_b   1.000
_cell.length_c   1.000
_cell.angle_alpha   90.00
_cell.angle_beta   90.00
_cell.angle_gamma   90.00
#
_symmetry.space_group_name_H-M   'P 1'
#
loop_
_entity.id
_entity.type
_entity.pdbx_description
1 polymer ?
#
loop_
_entity_poly.entity_id
_entity_poly.type
_entity_poly.pdbx_seq_one_letter_code
_entity_poly.pdbx_strand_id
1 'polypeptide(L)'
;LIQRKGNSWLYRSLRGLLGRAFRARALDVEGLPEGLGPKPIYVLEERSHLARLVLESVCAHHGLPEAEGEHGAPGAGPGLVYLRRREGSWLFGRRSARRYSDAFPELATALGGPSPPQLIPVSVFWGRAPQREGAFLAWLFSERWAATGRLRRWLAFALNRQHIFLRFAPPIPTDAFPPDCPAPIAERRLLRLLRQRFRSHREALLGPDLSHRRTLMNAVLSDPRVLEAIEASDQPRAKAWGEARAMAREIVSDISYPTVRFFDWLLSWLWNRLYDGVEVRNLDHVRALAGDHTLIYAPCHRSHIDYLLLSYVLFYGGLMLPHIAAGNNLNLPVAGPLLRRGGAFFMRRKFAGDQLYTAVFESYVDRLCSQGFAMEYFIEGGRSRSGRMLGARWGMLRMTLAAQARGLKRPLAFIPVHLGYERIIEGGSYLK
;
A
#
# COMPACT_ATOMS: atom_id res chain seq x y z
N LEU A 1 -36.56 -19.92 6.15
CA LEU A 1 -36.81 -19.60 7.58
C LEU A 1 -36.08 -20.60 8.48
N ILE A 2 -34.77 -20.49 8.68
CA ILE A 2 -34.08 -21.07 9.84
C ILE A 2 -33.00 -20.03 10.24
N GLN A 3 -33.39 -19.10 11.09
CA GLN A 3 -32.52 -18.24 11.85
C GLN A 3 -31.74 -19.14 12.84
N ARG A 4 -30.44 -19.31 12.55
CA ARG A 4 -29.52 -19.92 13.52
C ARG A 4 -29.20 -18.91 14.64
N LYS A 5 -30.00 -18.94 15.70
CA LYS A 5 -29.74 -18.27 17.00
C LYS A 5 -28.53 -18.82 17.78
N GLY A 6 -27.71 -19.68 17.19
CA GLY A 6 -26.73 -20.52 17.91
C GLY A 6 -25.37 -19.89 18.26
N ASN A 7 -25.02 -18.66 17.84
CA ASN A 7 -23.66 -18.14 18.04
C ASN A 7 -23.57 -16.81 18.81
N SER A 8 -24.64 -16.34 19.43
CA SER A 8 -24.67 -15.06 20.14
C SER A 8 -23.76 -15.00 21.37
N TRP A 9 -23.61 -16.12 22.11
CA TRP A 9 -22.78 -16.18 23.32
C TRP A 9 -21.28 -16.23 22.99
N LEU A 10 -20.87 -17.12 22.10
CA LEU A 10 -19.49 -17.21 21.61
C LEU A 10 -19.04 -15.90 20.97
N TYR A 11 -19.90 -15.24 20.21
CA TYR A 11 -19.63 -13.95 19.60
C TYR A 11 -19.46 -12.85 20.66
N ARG A 12 -20.33 -12.81 21.67
CA ARG A 12 -20.22 -11.86 22.78
C ARG A 12 -18.99 -12.09 23.65
N SER A 13 -18.63 -13.31 23.97
CA SER A 13 -17.43 -13.67 24.72
C SER A 13 -16.16 -13.34 23.95
N LEU A 14 -16.12 -13.62 22.63
CA LEU A 14 -15.04 -13.22 21.73
C LEU A 14 -14.95 -11.69 21.57
N ARG A 15 -16.08 -10.98 21.50
CA ARG A 15 -16.13 -9.51 21.51
C ARG A 15 -15.53 -8.95 22.80
N GLY A 16 -15.83 -9.53 23.95
CA GLY A 16 -15.28 -9.10 25.26
C GLY A 16 -13.77 -9.33 25.37
N LEU A 17 -13.28 -10.50 24.96
CA LEU A 17 -11.86 -10.85 24.97
C LEU A 17 -11.04 -10.04 23.94
N LEU A 18 -11.55 -9.89 22.73
CA LEU A 18 -10.92 -9.11 21.68
C LEU A 18 -11.00 -7.61 21.97
N GLY A 19 -12.11 -7.12 22.52
CA GLY A 19 -12.25 -5.73 22.95
C GLY A 19 -11.24 -5.35 24.06
N ARG A 20 -10.87 -6.28 24.96
CA ARG A 20 -9.78 -6.09 25.91
C ARG A 20 -8.40 -6.15 25.24
N ALA A 21 -8.20 -7.04 24.29
CA ALA A 21 -6.96 -7.15 23.53
C ALA A 21 -6.74 -5.94 22.59
N PHE A 22 -7.81 -5.34 22.06
CA PHE A 22 -7.76 -4.12 21.25
C PHE A 22 -7.66 -2.84 22.06
N ARG A 23 -8.27 -2.78 23.27
CA ARG A 23 -8.10 -1.63 24.17
C ARG A 23 -6.68 -1.44 24.69
N ALA A 24 -5.89 -2.50 24.71
CA ALA A 24 -4.49 -2.45 25.14
C ALA A 24 -3.52 -1.89 24.09
N ARG A 25 -3.95 -1.69 22.82
CA ARG A 25 -3.11 -1.17 21.73
C ARG A 25 -3.94 -0.30 20.79
N ALA A 26 -3.46 0.92 20.52
CA ALA A 26 -4.05 1.81 19.53
C ALA A 26 -4.05 1.09 18.16
N LEU A 27 -5.24 0.87 17.60
CA LEU A 27 -5.38 0.47 16.21
C LEU A 27 -5.06 1.71 15.36
N ASP A 28 -4.22 1.55 14.35
CA ASP A 28 -4.00 2.62 13.39
C ASP A 28 -5.27 2.82 12.56
N VAL A 29 -5.95 3.94 12.79
CA VAL A 29 -7.21 4.30 12.12
C VAL A 29 -6.99 5.55 11.30
N GLU A 30 -7.34 5.50 10.02
CA GLU A 30 -7.25 6.65 9.11
C GLU A 30 -8.62 7.05 8.55
N GLY A 31 -8.74 8.35 8.26
CA GLY A 31 -9.89 8.90 7.57
C GLY A 31 -11.17 8.77 8.38
N LEU A 32 -11.09 8.95 9.69
CA LEU A 32 -12.30 8.99 10.54
C LEU A 32 -13.30 9.95 9.94
N PRO A 33 -14.52 9.50 9.64
CA PRO A 33 -15.51 10.35 9.02
C PRO A 33 -16.04 11.39 10.02
N GLU A 34 -15.98 12.66 9.64
CA GLU A 34 -16.58 13.76 10.39
C GLU A 34 -18.03 13.98 9.94
N GLY A 35 -18.90 14.41 10.84
CA GLY A 35 -20.28 14.78 10.52
C GLY A 35 -21.17 13.61 10.07
N LEU A 36 -20.98 12.42 10.64
CA LEU A 36 -21.84 11.28 10.37
C LEU A 36 -23.28 11.56 10.81
N GLY A 37 -24.23 11.28 9.92
CA GLY A 37 -25.62 11.18 10.29
C GLY A 37 -25.89 10.02 11.25
N PRO A 38 -27.08 9.96 11.84
CA PRO A 38 -27.41 8.97 12.88
C PRO A 38 -27.46 7.52 12.37
N LYS A 39 -27.49 7.30 11.05
CA LYS A 39 -27.67 5.98 10.42
C LYS A 39 -26.68 5.72 9.26
N PRO A 40 -25.37 5.71 9.50
CA PRO A 40 -24.42 5.40 8.46
C PRO A 40 -24.47 3.89 8.09
N ILE A 41 -24.15 3.58 6.85
CA ILE A 41 -23.99 2.21 6.38
C ILE A 41 -22.53 1.97 6.05
N TYR A 42 -21.88 1.14 6.83
CA TYR A 42 -20.48 0.75 6.58
C TYR A 42 -20.41 -0.35 5.51
N VAL A 43 -19.53 -0.18 4.55
CA VAL A 43 -19.32 -1.18 3.49
C VAL A 43 -17.94 -1.80 3.64
N LEU A 44 -17.88 -3.12 3.91
CA LEU A 44 -16.64 -3.89 3.90
C LEU A 44 -16.47 -4.64 2.58
N GLU A 45 -15.22 -4.83 2.11
CA GLU A 45 -14.97 -5.50 0.81
C GLU A 45 -15.40 -6.96 0.80
N GLU A 46 -15.11 -7.73 1.87
CA GLU A 46 -15.46 -9.15 1.99
C GLU A 46 -16.06 -9.48 3.36
N ARG A 47 -16.95 -10.47 3.40
CA ARG A 47 -17.55 -10.96 4.65
C ARG A 47 -16.49 -11.60 5.55
N SER A 48 -16.20 -10.94 6.67
CA SER A 48 -15.26 -11.41 7.68
C SER A 48 -15.74 -11.03 9.09
N HIS A 49 -15.91 -12.05 9.95
CA HIS A 49 -16.29 -11.80 11.35
C HIS A 49 -15.23 -11.00 12.11
N LEU A 50 -13.93 -11.21 11.80
CA LEU A 50 -12.84 -10.46 12.42
C LEU A 50 -12.83 -9.00 11.96
N ALA A 51 -13.02 -8.73 10.65
CA ALA A 51 -13.09 -7.37 10.14
C ALA A 51 -14.27 -6.59 10.76
N ARG A 52 -15.41 -7.27 10.94
CA ARG A 52 -16.56 -6.70 11.65
C ARG A 52 -16.22 -6.35 13.11
N LEU A 53 -15.59 -7.27 13.85
CA LEU A 53 -15.20 -7.04 15.24
C LEU A 53 -14.21 -5.88 15.39
N VAL A 54 -13.25 -5.77 14.47
CA VAL A 54 -12.31 -4.63 14.42
C VAL A 54 -13.07 -3.33 14.18
N LEU A 55 -13.96 -3.29 13.19
CA LEU A 55 -14.78 -2.11 12.90
C LEU A 55 -15.64 -1.72 14.11
N GLU A 56 -16.36 -2.66 14.74
CA GLU A 56 -17.18 -2.41 15.93
C GLU A 56 -16.34 -1.86 17.10
N SER A 57 -15.13 -2.41 17.29
CA SER A 57 -14.21 -1.92 18.33
C SER A 57 -13.72 -0.49 18.07
N VAL A 58 -13.45 -0.15 16.81
CA VAL A 58 -13.06 1.21 16.41
C VAL A 58 -14.22 2.18 16.55
N CYS A 59 -15.42 1.81 16.11
CA CYS A 59 -16.62 2.65 16.28
C CYS A 59 -16.86 2.95 17.76
N ALA A 60 -16.80 1.95 18.64
CA ALA A 60 -16.97 2.13 20.06
C ALA A 60 -15.88 3.01 20.71
N HIS A 61 -14.63 2.92 20.24
CA HIS A 61 -13.51 3.72 20.76
C HIS A 61 -13.58 5.19 20.36
N HIS A 62 -14.02 5.46 19.12
CA HIS A 62 -14.08 6.82 18.57
C HIS A 62 -15.48 7.45 18.65
N GLY A 63 -16.44 6.83 19.34
CA GLY A 63 -17.80 7.36 19.48
C GLY A 63 -18.60 7.39 18.17
N LEU A 64 -18.23 6.57 17.19
CA LEU A 64 -18.96 6.43 15.94
C LEU A 64 -20.19 5.54 16.13
N PRO A 65 -21.28 5.74 15.32
CA PRO A 65 -22.43 4.86 15.35
C PRO A 65 -22.03 3.38 15.13
N GLU A 66 -22.46 2.49 16.03
CA GLU A 66 -22.13 1.06 15.93
C GLU A 66 -22.80 0.42 14.71
N ALA A 67 -22.10 -0.49 14.03
CA ALA A 67 -22.61 -1.25 12.89
C ALA A 67 -23.57 -2.36 13.37
N GLU A 68 -24.85 -2.03 13.64
CA GLU A 68 -25.85 -3.00 14.07
C GLU A 68 -26.46 -3.76 12.87
N GLY A 69 -26.26 -5.07 12.85
CA GLY A 69 -26.91 -5.98 11.88
C GLY A 69 -26.20 -6.16 10.53
N GLU A 70 -26.59 -7.21 9.80
CA GLU A 70 -26.08 -7.55 8.46
C GLU A 70 -26.99 -6.98 7.33
N HIS A 71 -27.85 -6.02 7.56
CA HIS A 71 -28.79 -5.54 6.53
C HIS A 71 -28.95 -4.04 6.60
N GLY A 72 -28.47 -3.37 5.58
CA GLY A 72 -28.80 -1.99 5.29
C GLY A 72 -30.11 -1.87 4.54
N ALA A 73 -31.24 -2.23 5.13
CA ALA A 73 -32.51 -1.77 4.59
C ALA A 73 -32.58 -0.25 4.77
N PRO A 74 -33.03 0.53 3.77
CA PRO A 74 -33.23 1.97 3.90
C PRO A 74 -34.17 2.22 5.08
N GLY A 75 -33.71 2.99 6.10
CA GLY A 75 -34.49 3.29 7.29
C GLY A 75 -34.25 2.41 8.52
N ALA A 76 -33.55 1.27 8.43
CA ALA A 76 -33.01 0.56 9.57
C ALA A 76 -31.83 1.33 10.19
N GLY A 77 -31.47 1.07 11.47
CA GLY A 77 -30.34 1.71 12.15
C GLY A 77 -28.99 1.59 11.43
N PRO A 78 -27.87 2.00 12.07
CA PRO A 78 -26.56 1.89 11.48
C PRO A 78 -26.31 0.47 10.95
N GLY A 79 -25.94 0.35 9.68
CA GLY A 79 -25.90 -0.96 8.98
C GLY A 79 -24.51 -1.36 8.55
N LEU A 80 -24.33 -2.65 8.31
CA LEU A 80 -23.12 -3.23 7.74
C LEU A 80 -23.44 -4.02 6.48
N VAL A 81 -22.80 -3.70 5.36
CA VAL A 81 -22.94 -4.39 4.08
C VAL A 81 -21.58 -4.88 3.60
N TYR A 82 -21.57 -6.03 2.93
CA TYR A 82 -20.37 -6.59 2.33
C TYR A 82 -20.44 -6.46 0.81
N LEU A 83 -19.39 -5.89 0.19
CA LEU A 83 -19.34 -5.75 -1.26
C LEU A 83 -19.42 -7.12 -1.94
N ARG A 84 -18.77 -8.14 -1.37
CA ARG A 84 -18.74 -9.50 -1.94
C ARG A 84 -19.11 -10.53 -0.89
N ARG A 85 -20.01 -11.43 -1.27
CA ARG A 85 -20.33 -12.64 -0.52
C ARG A 85 -19.67 -13.85 -1.19
N ARG A 86 -19.19 -14.80 -0.40
CA ARG A 86 -18.73 -16.11 -0.89
C ARG A 86 -19.84 -17.13 -0.73
N GLU A 87 -20.23 -17.73 -1.81
CA GLU A 87 -21.08 -18.92 -1.82
C GLU A 87 -20.18 -20.14 -2.05
N GLY A 88 -20.24 -21.12 -1.18
CA GLY A 88 -19.52 -22.40 -1.32
C GLY A 88 -19.37 -23.17 -0.02
N SER A 89 -19.32 -24.49 -0.12
CA SER A 89 -19.21 -25.41 1.01
C SER A 89 -17.82 -25.36 1.66
N TRP A 90 -17.80 -25.42 2.97
CA TRP A 90 -16.60 -25.32 3.80
C TRP A 90 -15.64 -26.53 3.68
N LEU A 91 -16.17 -27.71 3.31
CA LEU A 91 -15.43 -28.97 3.39
C LEU A 91 -14.79 -29.45 2.08
N PHE A 92 -15.25 -29.01 0.93
CA PHE A 92 -14.85 -29.58 -0.36
C PHE A 92 -14.28 -28.58 -1.35
N GLY A 93 -13.28 -27.77 -1.01
CA GLY A 93 -12.36 -27.10 -1.94
C GLY A 93 -12.90 -26.52 -3.28
N ARG A 94 -14.21 -26.51 -3.53
CA ARG A 94 -14.84 -25.96 -4.72
C ARG A 94 -14.71 -24.45 -4.73
N ARG A 95 -14.20 -23.89 -5.82
CA ARG A 95 -14.10 -22.45 -6.08
C ARG A 95 -15.46 -21.81 -5.92
N SER A 96 -15.69 -21.10 -4.80
CA SER A 96 -16.95 -20.40 -4.60
C SER A 96 -17.04 -19.21 -5.55
N ALA A 97 -18.18 -19.07 -6.22
CA ALA A 97 -18.46 -17.88 -7.01
C ALA A 97 -18.46 -16.65 -6.08
N ARG A 98 -17.80 -15.54 -6.51
CA ARG A 98 -17.87 -14.26 -5.81
C ARG A 98 -19.12 -13.55 -6.31
N ARG A 99 -20.18 -13.50 -5.50
CA ARG A 99 -21.38 -12.70 -5.76
C ARG A 99 -21.34 -11.38 -5.00
N TYR A 100 -21.88 -10.33 -5.60
CA TYR A 100 -22.17 -9.08 -4.89
C TYR A 100 -23.34 -9.30 -3.92
N SER A 101 -23.44 -8.45 -2.90
CA SER A 101 -24.56 -8.54 -1.96
C SER A 101 -25.86 -8.15 -2.63
N ASP A 102 -26.93 -8.86 -2.31
CA ASP A 102 -28.29 -8.60 -2.82
C ASP A 102 -28.88 -7.26 -2.31
N ALA A 103 -28.23 -6.59 -1.36
CA ALA A 103 -28.64 -5.28 -0.86
C ALA A 103 -28.27 -4.10 -1.79
N PHE A 104 -27.38 -4.29 -2.78
CA PHE A 104 -26.92 -3.16 -3.62
C PHE A 104 -27.96 -2.56 -4.57
N PRO A 105 -28.88 -3.31 -5.18
CA PRO A 105 -29.94 -2.69 -5.98
C PRO A 105 -30.79 -1.70 -5.18
N GLU A 106 -31.21 -2.10 -3.97
CA GLU A 106 -32.01 -1.25 -3.07
C GLU A 106 -31.23 -0.04 -2.57
N LEU A 107 -29.96 -0.24 -2.17
CA LEU A 107 -29.09 0.84 -1.71
C LEU A 107 -28.79 1.85 -2.82
N ALA A 108 -28.55 1.37 -4.04
CA ALA A 108 -28.30 2.25 -5.18
C ALA A 108 -29.50 3.12 -5.53
N THR A 109 -30.70 2.57 -5.44
CA THR A 109 -31.95 3.33 -5.64
C THR A 109 -32.17 4.33 -4.50
N ALA A 110 -31.88 3.94 -3.24
CA ALA A 110 -32.01 4.79 -2.08
C ALA A 110 -31.07 6.02 -2.11
N LEU A 111 -29.90 5.91 -2.75
CA LEU A 111 -28.95 7.02 -2.92
C LEU A 111 -29.50 8.15 -3.80
N GLY A 112 -30.41 7.86 -4.73
CA GLY A 112 -31.13 8.87 -5.53
C GLY A 112 -32.41 9.36 -4.88
N GLY A 113 -32.78 8.86 -3.70
CA GLY A 113 -34.01 9.21 -3.00
C GLY A 113 -33.90 10.53 -2.20
N PRO A 114 -35.02 10.96 -1.60
CA PRO A 114 -35.10 12.22 -0.84
C PRO A 114 -34.31 12.21 0.48
N SER A 115 -33.98 11.04 0.99
CA SER A 115 -33.18 10.87 2.22
C SER A 115 -32.10 9.80 2.00
N PRO A 116 -31.03 10.13 1.26
CA PRO A 116 -30.03 9.16 0.87
C PRO A 116 -29.22 8.65 2.08
N PRO A 117 -28.94 7.33 2.15
CA PRO A 117 -28.11 6.78 3.20
C PRO A 117 -26.63 7.19 3.01
N GLN A 118 -25.91 7.43 4.10
CA GLN A 118 -24.47 7.64 4.05
C GLN A 118 -23.75 6.28 3.95
N LEU A 119 -23.24 5.95 2.77
CA LEU A 119 -22.45 4.74 2.54
C LEU A 119 -20.96 5.04 2.73
N ILE A 120 -20.33 4.37 3.71
CA ILE A 120 -18.93 4.58 4.10
C ILE A 120 -18.14 3.32 3.79
N PRO A 121 -17.31 3.31 2.74
CA PRO A 121 -16.41 2.20 2.47
C PRO A 121 -15.31 2.11 3.54
N VAL A 122 -15.13 0.92 4.11
CA VAL A 122 -14.13 0.67 5.16
C VAL A 122 -13.23 -0.49 4.74
N SER A 123 -11.93 -0.23 4.72
CA SER A 123 -10.92 -1.23 4.44
C SER A 123 -10.22 -1.68 5.72
N VAL A 124 -10.14 -2.99 5.95
CA VAL A 124 -9.39 -3.57 7.07
C VAL A 124 -8.22 -4.35 6.51
N PHE A 125 -7.02 -3.96 6.91
CA PHE A 125 -5.77 -4.59 6.48
C PHE A 125 -5.16 -5.37 7.65
N TRP A 126 -4.82 -6.64 7.39
CA TRP A 126 -4.23 -7.58 8.35
C TRP A 126 -2.71 -7.69 8.18
N GLY A 127 -1.99 -6.60 8.24
CA GLY A 127 -0.62 -6.50 7.80
C GLY A 127 -0.54 -6.03 6.34
N ARG A 128 0.68 -5.90 5.80
CA ARG A 128 0.96 -5.25 4.52
C ARG A 128 1.59 -6.20 3.51
N ALA A 129 0.99 -7.37 3.27
CA ALA A 129 1.51 -8.34 2.31
C ALA A 129 0.95 -8.12 0.90
N PRO A 130 1.80 -8.00 -0.15
CA PRO A 130 1.36 -8.03 -1.53
C PRO A 130 0.81 -9.42 -1.92
N GLN A 131 -0.09 -9.45 -2.90
CA GLN A 131 -0.95 -10.60 -3.20
C GLN A 131 -0.25 -11.85 -3.79
N ARG A 132 1.04 -11.84 -4.12
CA ARG A 132 1.67 -12.93 -4.87
C ARG A 132 3.14 -13.17 -4.48
N GLU A 133 3.38 -14.08 -3.58
CA GLU A 133 4.67 -14.77 -3.51
C GLU A 133 4.47 -16.25 -3.25
N GLY A 134 5.13 -17.09 -4.04
CA GLY A 134 4.97 -18.55 -4.09
C GLY A 134 5.85 -19.31 -3.11
N ALA A 135 5.90 -18.94 -1.84
CA ALA A 135 6.63 -19.70 -0.83
C ALA A 135 5.75 -19.91 0.42
N PHE A 136 6.08 -20.89 1.24
CA PHE A 136 5.38 -21.24 2.47
C PHE A 136 5.20 -20.04 3.42
N LEU A 137 6.19 -19.15 3.51
CA LEU A 137 6.10 -17.90 4.29
C LEU A 137 5.15 -16.88 3.68
N ALA A 138 5.13 -16.74 2.36
CA ALA A 138 4.13 -15.92 1.66
C ALA A 138 2.72 -16.50 1.83
N TRP A 139 2.60 -17.83 1.95
CA TRP A 139 1.36 -18.50 2.32
C TRP A 139 0.91 -18.09 3.73
N LEU A 140 1.79 -17.91 4.69
CA LEU A 140 1.48 -17.54 6.06
C LEU A 140 1.14 -16.04 6.20
N PHE A 141 1.71 -15.16 5.37
CA PHE A 141 1.62 -13.69 5.49
C PHE A 141 0.85 -12.99 4.36
N SER A 142 0.31 -13.70 3.36
CA SER A 142 -0.37 -13.08 2.21
C SER A 142 -1.86 -12.76 2.46
N GLU A 143 -2.37 -11.68 1.87
CA GLU A 143 -3.80 -11.28 1.90
C GLU A 143 -4.76 -12.30 1.24
N ARG A 144 -4.29 -13.33 0.54
CA ARG A 144 -5.11 -14.45 0.07
C ARG A 144 -5.82 -15.22 1.19
N TRP A 145 -5.73 -14.71 2.38
CA TRP A 145 -6.47 -15.13 3.57
C TRP A 145 -7.97 -15.14 3.36
N ALA A 146 -8.49 -14.35 2.46
CA ALA A 146 -9.90 -14.41 2.08
C ALA A 146 -10.28 -15.76 1.46
N ALA A 147 -9.31 -16.57 0.97
CA ALA A 147 -9.56 -17.82 0.27
C ALA A 147 -9.47 -19.08 1.14
N THR A 148 -9.02 -19.03 2.39
CA THR A 148 -8.73 -20.20 3.21
C THR A 148 -9.29 -20.11 4.63
N GLY A 149 -9.66 -21.24 5.20
CA GLY A 149 -10.46 -21.48 6.39
C GLY A 149 -10.28 -20.58 7.63
N ARG A 150 -11.25 -20.66 8.54
CA ARG A 150 -11.34 -19.87 9.79
C ARG A 150 -10.07 -19.90 10.64
N LEU A 151 -9.41 -21.06 10.75
CA LEU A 151 -8.20 -21.25 11.54
C LEU A 151 -7.04 -20.38 11.06
N ARG A 152 -6.88 -20.24 9.75
CA ARG A 152 -5.81 -19.45 9.14
C ARG A 152 -6.00 -17.95 9.37
N ARG A 153 -7.24 -17.44 9.37
CA ARG A 153 -7.54 -16.04 9.71
C ARG A 153 -7.21 -15.75 11.17
N TRP A 154 -7.48 -16.68 12.06
CA TRP A 154 -7.09 -16.56 13.46
C TRP A 154 -5.58 -16.55 13.66
N LEU A 155 -4.85 -17.38 12.92
CA LEU A 155 -3.39 -17.42 12.95
C LEU A 155 -2.79 -16.10 12.44
N ALA A 156 -3.34 -15.53 11.34
CA ALA A 156 -2.94 -14.22 10.84
C ALA A 156 -3.20 -13.11 11.85
N PHE A 157 -4.37 -13.13 12.40
CA PHE A 157 -4.73 -12.19 13.44
C PHE A 157 -3.75 -12.27 14.62
N ALA A 158 -3.42 -13.48 15.09
CA ALA A 158 -2.49 -13.67 16.18
C ALA A 158 -1.06 -13.18 15.85
N LEU A 159 -0.59 -13.45 14.63
CA LEU A 159 0.75 -13.09 14.17
C LEU A 159 0.87 -11.62 13.77
N ASN A 160 -0.19 -11.02 13.20
CA ASN A 160 -0.20 -9.62 12.76
C ASN A 160 -0.95 -8.67 13.71
N ARG A 161 -1.22 -9.09 14.93
CA ARG A 161 -1.99 -8.34 15.94
C ARG A 161 -1.50 -6.89 16.14
N GLN A 162 -0.22 -6.62 15.89
CA GLN A 162 0.42 -5.31 16.06
C GLN A 162 0.29 -4.40 14.83
N HIS A 163 -0.22 -4.90 13.71
CA HIS A 163 -0.23 -4.23 12.42
C HIS A 163 -1.61 -4.29 11.75
N ILE A 164 -2.67 -4.22 12.54
CA ILE A 164 -4.02 -4.09 12.01
C ILE A 164 -4.26 -2.62 11.72
N PHE A 165 -4.63 -2.35 10.46
CA PHE A 165 -4.84 -1.02 9.96
C PHE A 165 -6.26 -0.89 9.40
N LEU A 166 -6.97 0.16 9.79
CA LEU A 166 -8.33 0.41 9.36
C LEU A 166 -8.42 1.78 8.70
N ARG A 167 -8.97 1.82 7.48
CA ARG A 167 -9.12 3.05 6.73
C ARG A 167 -10.58 3.25 6.30
N PHE A 168 -11.12 4.39 6.69
CA PHE A 168 -12.41 4.88 6.22
C PHE A 168 -12.21 5.68 4.93
N ALA A 169 -13.10 5.47 3.94
CA ALA A 169 -13.19 6.37 2.80
C ALA A 169 -14.24 7.45 3.08
N PRO A 170 -14.15 8.61 2.40
CA PRO A 170 -15.25 9.55 2.39
C PRO A 170 -16.55 8.88 1.96
N PRO A 171 -17.70 9.31 2.49
CA PRO A 171 -19.00 8.80 2.08
C PRO A 171 -19.17 8.81 0.55
N ILE A 172 -19.91 7.86 0.02
CA ILE A 172 -20.21 7.82 -1.42
C ILE A 172 -21.04 9.05 -1.78
N PRO A 173 -20.61 9.85 -2.77
CA PRO A 173 -21.30 11.07 -3.15
C PRO A 173 -22.68 10.76 -3.75
N THR A 174 -23.72 11.45 -3.28
CA THR A 174 -25.12 11.26 -3.70
C THR A 174 -25.44 11.96 -5.02
N ASP A 175 -24.72 13.02 -5.37
CA ASP A 175 -24.78 13.72 -6.66
C ASP A 175 -24.52 12.80 -7.86
N ALA A 176 -23.78 11.71 -7.64
CA ALA A 176 -23.58 10.68 -8.65
C ALA A 176 -24.85 9.86 -8.97
N PHE A 177 -25.95 10.00 -8.21
CA PHE A 177 -27.17 9.20 -8.34
C PHE A 177 -28.40 10.09 -8.55
N PRO A 178 -28.69 10.51 -9.80
CA PRO A 178 -29.92 11.28 -10.09
C PRO A 178 -31.17 10.49 -9.69
N PRO A 179 -32.25 11.16 -9.25
CA PRO A 179 -33.51 10.51 -8.85
C PRO A 179 -34.11 9.60 -9.92
N ASP A 180 -33.95 9.96 -11.19
CA ASP A 180 -34.52 9.24 -12.34
C ASP A 180 -33.57 8.15 -12.89
N CYS A 181 -32.47 7.81 -12.16
CA CYS A 181 -31.52 6.84 -12.64
C CYS A 181 -32.10 5.41 -12.56
N PRO A 182 -32.18 4.67 -13.69
CA PRO A 182 -32.66 3.28 -13.65
C PRO A 182 -31.87 2.41 -12.67
N ALA A 183 -32.57 1.62 -11.85
CA ALA A 183 -31.96 0.81 -10.79
C ALA A 183 -30.74 -0.02 -11.25
N PRO A 184 -30.73 -0.70 -12.43
CA PRO A 184 -29.54 -1.46 -12.88
C PRO A 184 -28.32 -0.56 -13.21
N ILE A 185 -28.57 0.69 -13.63
CA ILE A 185 -27.49 1.67 -13.92
C ILE A 185 -26.95 2.23 -12.61
N ALA A 186 -27.83 2.59 -11.68
CA ALA A 186 -27.44 3.05 -10.34
C ALA A 186 -26.62 2.00 -9.60
N GLU A 187 -27.03 0.73 -9.63
CA GLU A 187 -26.27 -0.40 -9.04
C GLU A 187 -24.87 -0.53 -9.65
N ARG A 188 -24.77 -0.57 -10.98
CA ARG A 188 -23.48 -0.65 -11.67
C ARG A 188 -22.57 0.50 -11.33
N ARG A 189 -23.12 1.72 -11.19
CA ARG A 189 -22.38 2.92 -10.79
C ARG A 189 -21.89 2.81 -9.37
N LEU A 190 -22.76 2.41 -8.43
CA LEU A 190 -22.39 2.18 -7.02
C LEU A 190 -21.27 1.14 -6.89
N LEU A 191 -21.42 -0.01 -7.54
CA LEU A 191 -20.42 -1.06 -7.53
C LEU A 191 -19.07 -0.64 -8.16
N ARG A 192 -19.11 0.26 -9.15
CA ARG A 192 -17.89 0.85 -9.75
C ARG A 192 -17.19 1.77 -8.75
N LEU A 193 -17.93 2.69 -8.12
CA LEU A 193 -17.39 3.62 -7.12
C LEU A 193 -16.80 2.87 -5.91
N LEU A 194 -17.53 1.90 -5.37
CA LEU A 194 -17.03 1.09 -4.25
C LEU A 194 -15.73 0.35 -4.62
N ARG A 195 -15.70 -0.30 -5.79
CA ARG A 195 -14.48 -0.98 -6.27
C ARG A 195 -13.31 -0.01 -6.44
N GLN A 196 -13.57 1.19 -6.96
CA GLN A 196 -12.55 2.22 -7.12
C GLN A 196 -12.01 2.66 -5.75
N ARG A 197 -12.89 2.92 -4.75
CA ARG A 197 -12.48 3.30 -3.39
C ARG A 197 -11.63 2.21 -2.71
N PHE A 198 -12.09 0.95 -2.75
CA PHE A 198 -11.31 -0.17 -2.19
C PHE A 198 -9.98 -0.38 -2.91
N ARG A 199 -9.95 -0.21 -4.23
CA ARG A 199 -8.72 -0.28 -5.01
C ARG A 199 -7.75 0.85 -4.64
N SER A 200 -8.24 2.09 -4.53
CA SER A 200 -7.43 3.25 -4.13
C SER A 200 -6.83 3.06 -2.73
N HIS A 201 -7.62 2.59 -1.76
CA HIS A 201 -7.11 2.27 -0.42
C HIS A 201 -5.99 1.21 -0.45
N ARG A 202 -6.17 0.16 -1.25
CA ARG A 202 -5.18 -0.90 -1.39
C ARG A 202 -3.91 -0.40 -2.07
N GLU A 203 -4.05 0.36 -3.14
CA GLU A 203 -2.91 0.93 -3.87
C GLU A 203 -2.12 1.94 -3.03
N ALA A 204 -2.80 2.73 -2.19
CA ALA A 204 -2.13 3.67 -1.29
C ALA A 204 -1.30 2.96 -0.21
N LEU A 205 -1.73 1.78 0.25
CA LEU A 205 -1.07 1.03 1.30
C LEU A 205 -0.04 0.02 0.78
N LEU A 206 -0.41 -0.73 -0.25
CA LEU A 206 0.36 -1.88 -0.76
C LEU A 206 1.10 -1.56 -2.07
N GLY A 207 0.77 -0.46 -2.71
CA GLY A 207 1.20 -0.14 -4.06
C GLY A 207 0.41 -0.88 -5.14
N PRO A 208 0.66 -0.54 -6.40
CA PRO A 208 0.01 -1.18 -7.54
C PRO A 208 0.45 -2.65 -7.68
N ASP A 209 -0.48 -3.48 -8.19
CA ASP A 209 -0.29 -4.95 -8.32
C ASP A 209 0.66 -5.33 -9.49
N LEU A 210 1.91 -4.86 -9.42
CA LEU A 210 3.00 -5.27 -10.29
C LEU A 210 4.03 -6.13 -9.54
N SER A 211 3.57 -7.11 -8.85
CA SER A 211 4.29 -7.91 -7.86
C SER A 211 5.39 -8.81 -8.41
N HIS A 212 5.68 -8.81 -9.71
CA HIS A 212 6.75 -9.65 -10.24
C HIS A 212 7.83 -8.82 -10.92
N ARG A 213 9.03 -8.82 -10.32
CA ARG A 213 10.26 -8.30 -10.92
C ARG A 213 10.39 -8.70 -12.40
N ARG A 214 10.03 -9.94 -12.75
CA ARG A 214 10.04 -10.42 -14.14
C ARG A 214 9.10 -9.62 -15.04
N THR A 215 7.88 -9.31 -14.57
CA THR A 215 6.91 -8.52 -15.34
C THR A 215 7.41 -7.09 -15.54
N LEU A 216 7.98 -6.49 -14.49
CA LEU A 216 8.54 -5.14 -14.57
C LEU A 216 9.76 -5.10 -15.50
N MET A 217 10.67 -6.09 -15.42
CA MET A 217 11.80 -6.23 -16.35
C MET A 217 11.33 -6.39 -17.80
N ASN A 218 10.32 -7.23 -18.06
CA ASN A 218 9.81 -7.42 -19.41
C ASN A 218 9.17 -6.12 -19.93
N ALA A 219 8.44 -5.38 -19.10
CA ALA A 219 7.85 -4.09 -19.47
C ALA A 219 8.92 -3.04 -19.81
N VAL A 220 10.04 -3.01 -19.07
CA VAL A 220 11.17 -2.14 -19.35
C VAL A 220 11.83 -2.52 -20.68
N LEU A 221 12.11 -3.81 -20.90
CA LEU A 221 12.75 -4.29 -22.12
C LEU A 221 11.87 -4.15 -23.38
N SER A 222 10.56 -4.04 -23.22
CA SER A 222 9.60 -3.80 -24.32
C SER A 222 9.33 -2.31 -24.57
N ASP A 223 9.99 -1.42 -23.87
CA ASP A 223 9.84 0.02 -24.08
C ASP A 223 10.45 0.42 -25.45
N PRO A 224 9.75 1.21 -26.27
CA PRO A 224 10.27 1.64 -27.56
C PRO A 224 11.65 2.26 -27.51
N ARG A 225 11.93 3.09 -26.50
CA ARG A 225 13.25 3.74 -26.30
C ARG A 225 14.38 2.72 -26.09
N VAL A 226 14.08 1.62 -25.39
CA VAL A 226 15.05 0.53 -25.17
C VAL A 226 15.27 -0.25 -26.46
N LEU A 227 14.21 -0.49 -27.22
CA LEU A 227 14.30 -1.17 -28.53
C LEU A 227 15.10 -0.34 -29.53
N GLU A 228 14.83 0.98 -29.60
CA GLU A 228 15.59 1.94 -30.43
C GLU A 228 17.07 1.97 -30.04
N ALA A 229 17.38 1.99 -28.74
CA ALA A 229 18.76 1.98 -28.25
C ALA A 229 19.48 0.66 -28.55
N ILE A 230 18.77 -0.48 -28.56
CA ILE A 230 19.32 -1.77 -29.00
C ILE A 230 19.63 -1.76 -30.50
N GLU A 231 18.73 -1.18 -31.32
CA GLU A 231 18.91 -1.09 -32.77
C GLU A 231 19.99 -0.10 -33.18
N ALA A 232 20.17 1.00 -32.42
CA ALA A 232 21.21 2.00 -32.63
C ALA A 232 22.59 1.56 -32.11
N SER A 233 22.68 0.39 -31.47
CA SER A 233 23.96 -0.13 -30.95
C SER A 233 24.82 -0.69 -32.09
N ASP A 234 26.12 -0.40 -32.06
CA ASP A 234 27.12 -0.94 -33.01
C ASP A 234 27.35 -2.48 -32.83
N GLN A 235 26.68 -3.10 -31.85
CA GLN A 235 26.85 -4.51 -31.53
C GLN A 235 25.79 -5.38 -32.22
N PRO A 236 26.04 -6.67 -32.44
CA PRO A 236 25.02 -7.61 -32.90
C PRO A 236 23.78 -7.55 -32.01
N ARG A 237 22.60 -7.47 -32.59
CA ARG A 237 21.30 -7.32 -31.89
C ARG A 237 21.12 -8.28 -30.73
N ALA A 238 21.53 -9.55 -30.89
CA ALA A 238 21.45 -10.57 -29.84
C ALA A 238 22.32 -10.21 -28.62
N LYS A 239 23.49 -9.63 -28.86
CA LYS A 239 24.41 -9.18 -27.80
C LYS A 239 23.85 -7.95 -27.07
N ALA A 240 23.40 -6.94 -27.81
CA ALA A 240 22.76 -5.74 -27.25
C ALA A 240 21.51 -6.09 -26.41
N TRP A 241 20.71 -7.05 -26.84
CA TRP A 241 19.60 -7.61 -26.06
C TRP A 241 20.06 -8.30 -24.78
N GLY A 242 21.14 -9.07 -24.85
CA GLY A 242 21.75 -9.71 -23.67
C GLY A 242 22.20 -8.68 -22.64
N GLU A 243 22.85 -7.61 -23.11
CA GLU A 243 23.32 -6.48 -22.26
C GLU A 243 22.13 -5.70 -21.65
N ALA A 244 21.14 -5.33 -22.44
CA ALA A 244 19.92 -4.67 -21.92
C ALA A 244 19.25 -5.50 -20.82
N ARG A 245 19.17 -6.82 -21.01
CA ARG A 245 18.62 -7.75 -20.01
C ARG A 245 19.49 -7.82 -18.74
N ALA A 246 20.81 -7.78 -18.89
CA ALA A 246 21.75 -7.74 -17.76
C ALA A 246 21.61 -6.42 -16.98
N MET A 247 21.52 -5.29 -17.70
CA MET A 247 21.27 -3.96 -17.12
C MET A 247 19.92 -3.91 -16.38
N ALA A 248 18.86 -4.42 -16.96
CA ALA A 248 17.56 -4.50 -16.30
C ALA A 248 17.62 -5.36 -15.02
N ARG A 249 18.37 -6.46 -15.01
CA ARG A 249 18.60 -7.28 -13.80
C ARG A 249 19.43 -6.54 -12.75
N GLU A 250 20.39 -5.73 -13.17
CA GLU A 250 21.20 -4.89 -12.30
C GLU A 250 20.33 -3.82 -11.63
N ILE A 251 19.48 -3.13 -12.39
CA ILE A 251 18.70 -1.97 -11.96
C ILE A 251 17.48 -2.38 -11.12
N VAL A 252 16.60 -3.23 -11.64
CA VAL A 252 15.23 -3.45 -11.15
C VAL A 252 15.19 -4.02 -9.73
N SER A 253 14.41 -3.39 -8.86
CA SER A 253 14.13 -3.87 -7.49
C SER A 253 13.28 -5.16 -7.47
N ASP A 254 13.16 -5.78 -6.29
CA ASP A 254 12.48 -7.06 -6.11
C ASP A 254 11.83 -7.11 -4.71
N ILE A 255 10.90 -6.18 -4.45
CA ILE A 255 10.31 -6.05 -3.11
C ILE A 255 9.68 -7.38 -2.69
N SER A 256 10.10 -7.85 -1.53
CA SER A 256 9.67 -9.11 -0.93
C SER A 256 9.14 -8.86 0.48
N TYR A 257 7.87 -9.21 0.72
CA TYR A 257 7.24 -8.98 2.01
C TYR A 257 7.91 -9.72 3.18
N PRO A 258 8.36 -10.98 3.06
CA PRO A 258 9.15 -11.62 4.12
C PRO A 258 10.41 -10.83 4.49
N THR A 259 11.07 -10.24 3.50
CA THR A 259 12.25 -9.38 3.73
C THR A 259 11.87 -8.07 4.42
N VAL A 260 10.74 -7.46 4.02
CA VAL A 260 10.20 -6.27 4.70
C VAL A 260 9.89 -6.57 6.17
N ARG A 261 9.28 -7.72 6.47
CA ARG A 261 9.01 -8.14 7.86
C ARG A 261 10.27 -8.42 8.66
N PHE A 262 11.29 -8.99 8.03
CA PHE A 262 12.61 -9.15 8.65
C PHE A 262 13.22 -7.79 9.00
N PHE A 263 13.18 -6.82 8.07
CA PHE A 263 13.65 -5.46 8.34
C PHE A 263 12.81 -4.78 9.43
N ASP A 264 11.50 -4.93 9.41
CA ASP A 264 10.62 -4.40 10.45
C ASP A 264 11.04 -4.89 11.85
N TRP A 265 11.23 -6.20 12.02
CA TRP A 265 11.70 -6.78 13.27
C TRP A 265 13.09 -6.26 13.66
N LEU A 266 14.04 -6.29 12.71
CA LEU A 266 15.42 -5.85 12.93
C LEU A 266 15.49 -4.35 13.28
N LEU A 267 14.79 -3.52 12.52
CA LEU A 267 14.80 -2.06 12.70
C LEU A 267 14.06 -1.65 13.98
N SER A 268 12.95 -2.29 14.32
CA SER A 268 12.26 -2.05 15.59
C SER A 268 13.17 -2.35 16.80
N TRP A 269 13.91 -3.47 16.74
CA TRP A 269 14.91 -3.78 17.76
C TRP A 269 16.04 -2.74 17.80
N LEU A 270 16.56 -2.36 16.61
CA LEU A 270 17.67 -1.43 16.47
C LEU A 270 17.32 -0.03 17.00
N TRP A 271 16.18 0.53 16.59
CA TRP A 271 15.76 1.88 16.97
C TRP A 271 15.50 1.97 18.47
N ASN A 272 14.84 0.99 19.07
CA ASN A 272 14.59 0.95 20.52
C ASN A 272 15.86 0.78 21.36
N ARG A 273 16.98 0.37 20.73
CA ARG A 273 18.25 0.20 21.43
C ARG A 273 19.21 1.38 21.23
N LEU A 274 19.10 2.08 20.11
CA LEU A 274 20.03 3.15 19.75
C LEU A 274 19.48 4.55 20.07
N TYR A 275 18.17 4.70 20.09
CA TYR A 275 17.50 5.99 20.25
C TYR A 275 16.32 5.85 21.21
N ASP A 276 15.95 6.97 21.87
CA ASP A 276 14.82 7.04 22.79
C ASP A 276 13.46 7.10 22.09
N GLY A 277 13.45 7.06 20.78
CA GLY A 277 12.24 7.03 19.96
C GLY A 277 12.43 7.72 18.61
N VAL A 278 11.36 7.77 17.82
CA VAL A 278 11.29 8.46 16.53
C VAL A 278 10.10 9.41 16.54
N GLU A 279 10.38 10.70 16.52
CA GLU A 279 9.36 11.74 16.40
C GLU A 279 9.07 12.00 14.92
N VAL A 280 7.80 11.89 14.51
CA VAL A 280 7.36 12.08 13.14
C VAL A 280 6.40 13.25 13.07
N ARG A 281 6.65 14.19 12.16
CA ARG A 281 5.81 15.38 11.96
C ARG A 281 5.24 15.40 10.55
N ASN A 282 4.04 15.96 10.40
CA ASN A 282 3.36 16.22 9.12
C ASN A 282 3.03 14.96 8.29
N LEU A 283 3.01 13.77 8.89
CA LEU A 283 2.73 12.51 8.17
C LEU A 283 1.30 12.48 7.59
N ASP A 284 0.34 13.12 8.23
CA ASP A 284 -1.05 13.16 7.80
C ASP A 284 -1.23 13.89 6.46
N HIS A 285 -0.45 14.96 6.20
CA HIS A 285 -0.43 15.61 4.90
C HIS A 285 0.06 14.66 3.79
N VAL A 286 1.09 13.85 4.09
CA VAL A 286 1.60 12.86 3.13
C VAL A 286 0.57 11.77 2.87
N ARG A 287 -0.15 11.33 3.91
CA ARG A 287 -1.23 10.35 3.79
C ARG A 287 -2.38 10.87 2.92
N ALA A 288 -2.75 12.14 3.08
CA ALA A 288 -3.78 12.77 2.25
C ALA A 288 -3.42 12.76 0.76
N LEU A 289 -2.15 12.98 0.42
CA LEU A 289 -1.65 12.95 -0.96
C LEU A 289 -1.54 11.53 -1.56
N ALA A 290 -1.30 10.52 -0.73
CA ALA A 290 -1.02 9.15 -1.20
C ALA A 290 -2.16 8.50 -2.00
N GLY A 291 -3.41 8.97 -1.83
CA GLY A 291 -4.58 8.46 -2.57
C GLY A 291 -4.57 8.84 -4.05
N ASP A 292 -4.14 10.05 -4.37
CA ASP A 292 -4.31 10.67 -5.68
C ASP A 292 -3.00 11.01 -6.39
N HIS A 293 -1.86 10.93 -5.70
CA HIS A 293 -0.54 11.27 -6.22
C HIS A 293 0.41 10.08 -6.17
N THR A 294 1.41 10.09 -7.05
CA THR A 294 2.60 9.25 -6.96
C THR A 294 3.64 9.98 -6.12
N LEU A 295 4.01 9.41 -4.98
CA LEU A 295 4.87 10.08 -4.01
C LEU A 295 6.35 9.91 -4.35
N ILE A 296 7.08 11.02 -4.37
CA ILE A 296 8.53 11.07 -4.57
C ILE A 296 9.15 11.62 -3.30
N TYR A 297 9.77 10.78 -2.50
CA TYR A 297 10.45 11.19 -1.29
C TYR A 297 11.86 11.69 -1.61
N ALA A 298 12.17 12.90 -1.18
CA ALA A 298 13.47 13.55 -1.35
C ALA A 298 14.07 13.86 0.03
N PRO A 299 14.63 12.87 0.74
CA PRO A 299 15.26 13.10 2.04
C PRO A 299 16.60 13.79 1.92
N CYS A 300 16.98 14.56 2.96
CA CYS A 300 18.35 14.96 3.18
C CYS A 300 19.22 13.72 3.48
N HIS A 301 20.50 13.75 3.11
CA HIS A 301 21.35 12.57 3.28
C HIS A 301 22.48 12.84 4.28
N ARG A 302 22.38 12.22 5.46
CA ARG A 302 23.33 12.40 6.58
C ARG A 302 23.99 11.10 7.04
N SER A 303 23.23 9.99 6.96
CA SER A 303 23.66 8.69 7.45
C SER A 303 23.33 7.57 6.48
N HIS A 304 24.00 6.43 6.62
CA HIS A 304 23.65 5.21 5.90
C HIS A 304 22.33 4.59 6.36
N ILE A 305 21.77 5.04 7.48
CA ILE A 305 20.51 4.55 8.02
C ILE A 305 19.29 5.39 7.57
N ASP A 306 19.51 6.51 6.86
CA ASP A 306 18.43 7.44 6.48
C ASP A 306 17.29 6.73 5.74
N TYR A 307 17.61 5.95 4.71
CA TYR A 307 16.62 5.21 3.91
C TYR A 307 15.92 4.10 4.70
N LEU A 308 16.60 3.51 5.69
CA LEU A 308 16.00 2.51 6.58
C LEU A 308 15.03 3.17 7.55
N LEU A 309 15.40 4.32 8.12
CA LEU A 309 14.55 5.06 9.03
C LEU A 309 13.30 5.59 8.32
N LEU A 310 13.46 6.17 7.13
CA LEU A 310 12.32 6.64 6.34
C LEU A 310 11.39 5.49 5.96
N SER A 311 11.93 4.38 5.47
CA SER A 311 11.13 3.20 5.17
C SER A 311 10.39 2.66 6.39
N TYR A 312 11.03 2.66 7.57
CA TYR A 312 10.41 2.28 8.84
C TYR A 312 9.24 3.19 9.20
N VAL A 313 9.45 4.52 9.14
CA VAL A 313 8.41 5.52 9.42
C VAL A 313 7.23 5.38 8.45
N LEU A 314 7.49 5.24 7.16
CA LEU A 314 6.44 5.07 6.15
C LEU A 314 5.68 3.74 6.35
N PHE A 315 6.39 2.67 6.72
CA PHE A 315 5.77 1.40 7.03
C PHE A 315 4.80 1.52 8.21
N TYR A 316 5.18 2.12 9.30
CA TYR A 316 4.30 2.34 10.46
C TYR A 316 3.25 3.43 10.17
N GLY A 317 3.58 4.39 9.31
CA GLY A 317 2.68 5.45 8.87
C GLY A 317 1.56 5.04 7.91
N GLY A 318 1.37 3.78 7.60
CA GLY A 318 0.29 3.38 6.70
C GLY A 318 0.56 3.66 5.21
N LEU A 319 1.80 3.98 4.83
CA LEU A 319 2.17 4.35 3.47
C LEU A 319 2.90 3.21 2.75
N MET A 320 2.79 3.22 1.42
CA MET A 320 3.53 2.30 0.57
C MET A 320 5.04 2.50 0.73
N LEU A 321 5.78 1.39 0.85
CA LEU A 321 7.23 1.44 0.85
C LEU A 321 7.75 1.93 -0.51
N PRO A 322 8.70 2.89 -0.51
CA PRO A 322 9.24 3.43 -1.74
C PRO A 322 10.22 2.46 -2.41
N HIS A 323 10.34 2.59 -3.72
CA HIS A 323 11.49 2.08 -4.44
C HIS A 323 12.66 3.05 -4.23
N ILE A 324 13.75 2.57 -3.63
CA ILE A 324 14.87 3.40 -3.14
C ILE A 324 16.01 3.39 -4.14
N ALA A 325 16.38 4.56 -4.63
CA ALA A 325 17.53 4.71 -5.51
C ALA A 325 18.84 4.53 -4.73
N ALA A 326 19.57 3.48 -5.03
CA ALA A 326 20.83 3.13 -4.38
C ALA A 326 21.99 3.12 -5.38
N GLY A 327 23.17 3.59 -4.95
CA GLY A 327 24.38 3.47 -5.76
C GLY A 327 24.81 2.00 -5.92
N ASN A 328 25.30 1.64 -7.11
CA ASN A 328 25.71 0.25 -7.42
C ASN A 328 26.83 -0.28 -6.51
N ASN A 329 27.54 0.60 -5.80
CA ASN A 329 28.50 0.19 -4.76
C ASN A 329 27.86 -0.56 -3.56
N LEU A 330 26.56 -0.45 -3.36
CA LEU A 330 25.80 -1.18 -2.35
C LEU A 330 25.30 -2.54 -2.87
N ASN A 331 25.44 -2.83 -4.16
CA ASN A 331 25.03 -4.07 -4.78
C ASN A 331 26.08 -5.19 -4.54
N LEU A 332 26.41 -5.42 -3.28
CA LEU A 332 27.34 -6.44 -2.83
C LEU A 332 26.68 -7.83 -2.86
N PRO A 333 27.44 -8.93 -2.94
CA PRO A 333 26.89 -10.29 -3.10
C PRO A 333 25.82 -10.69 -2.08
N VAL A 334 25.93 -10.27 -0.83
CA VAL A 334 24.96 -10.58 0.25
C VAL A 334 24.01 -9.41 0.49
N ALA A 335 24.54 -8.21 0.65
CA ALA A 335 23.75 -7.01 0.96
C ALA A 335 22.86 -6.58 -0.22
N GLY A 336 23.37 -6.67 -1.45
CA GLY A 336 22.64 -6.27 -2.65
C GLY A 336 21.29 -6.98 -2.82
N PRO A 337 21.24 -8.32 -2.84
CA PRO A 337 19.98 -9.05 -2.88
C PRO A 337 19.03 -8.73 -1.73
N LEU A 338 19.55 -8.53 -0.51
CA LEU A 338 18.73 -8.18 0.65
C LEU A 338 18.12 -6.77 0.51
N LEU A 339 18.94 -5.77 0.15
CA LEU A 339 18.48 -4.40 -0.10
C LEU A 339 17.48 -4.35 -1.26
N ARG A 340 17.74 -5.10 -2.33
CA ARG A 340 16.84 -5.21 -3.48
C ARG A 340 15.45 -5.72 -3.08
N ARG A 341 15.42 -6.74 -2.22
CA ARG A 341 14.17 -7.28 -1.64
C ARG A 341 13.53 -6.33 -0.64
N GLY A 342 14.28 -5.39 -0.08
CA GLY A 342 13.78 -4.29 0.73
C GLY A 342 13.27 -3.10 -0.07
N GLY A 343 13.40 -3.10 -1.41
CA GLY A 343 12.92 -2.03 -2.28
C GLY A 343 14.02 -1.26 -3.01
N ALA A 344 15.30 -1.51 -2.74
CA ALA A 344 16.38 -0.82 -3.44
C ALA A 344 16.44 -1.19 -4.92
N PHE A 345 16.61 -0.18 -5.77
CA PHE A 345 17.05 -0.35 -7.15
C PHE A 345 18.41 0.30 -7.32
N PHE A 346 19.25 -0.28 -8.19
CA PHE A 346 20.65 0.12 -8.24
C PHE A 346 20.94 0.95 -9.48
N MET A 347 21.74 2.01 -9.30
CA MET A 347 22.18 2.86 -10.39
C MET A 347 23.70 3.02 -10.40
N ARG A 348 24.29 3.04 -11.59
CA ARG A 348 25.70 3.34 -11.79
C ARG A 348 25.95 4.80 -11.50
N ARG A 349 27.09 5.13 -10.90
CA ARG A 349 27.46 6.53 -10.58
C ARG A 349 27.69 7.39 -11.82
N LYS A 350 28.20 6.78 -12.89
CA LYS A 350 28.46 7.43 -14.18
C LYS A 350 27.92 6.52 -15.27
N PHE A 351 26.95 6.99 -16.01
CA PHE A 351 26.40 6.31 -17.19
C PHE A 351 26.08 7.29 -18.33
N ALA A 352 26.48 8.58 -18.17
CA ALA A 352 26.43 9.56 -19.25
C ALA A 352 27.31 9.06 -20.40
N GLY A 353 26.72 8.88 -21.58
CA GLY A 353 27.38 8.29 -22.78
C GLY A 353 27.02 6.82 -23.05
N ASP A 354 26.53 6.06 -22.08
CA ASP A 354 25.95 4.73 -22.29
C ASP A 354 24.45 4.87 -22.62
N GLN A 355 24.15 5.00 -23.90
CA GLN A 355 22.78 5.21 -24.40
C GLN A 355 21.84 4.05 -24.03
N LEU A 356 22.32 2.81 -24.12
CA LEU A 356 21.53 1.63 -23.82
C LEU A 356 21.19 1.57 -22.32
N TYR A 357 22.19 1.82 -21.44
CA TYR A 357 21.94 1.86 -19.99
C TYR A 357 20.97 2.99 -19.63
N THR A 358 21.15 4.16 -20.23
CA THR A 358 20.29 5.32 -20.01
C THR A 358 18.84 5.00 -20.40
N ALA A 359 18.60 4.41 -21.57
CA ALA A 359 17.28 4.03 -22.05
C ALA A 359 16.62 3.00 -21.10
N VAL A 360 17.34 1.98 -20.66
CA VAL A 360 16.84 0.97 -19.70
C VAL A 360 16.50 1.61 -18.37
N PHE A 361 17.36 2.49 -17.85
CA PHE A 361 17.17 3.15 -16.57
C PHE A 361 15.99 4.14 -16.59
N GLU A 362 15.91 4.99 -17.62
CA GLU A 362 14.79 5.93 -17.81
C GLU A 362 13.45 5.20 -17.99
N SER A 363 13.43 4.12 -18.76
CA SER A 363 12.25 3.29 -18.91
C SER A 363 11.80 2.70 -17.56
N TYR A 364 12.75 2.27 -16.72
CA TYR A 364 12.42 1.77 -15.39
C TYR A 364 11.81 2.85 -14.49
N VAL A 365 12.42 4.04 -14.41
CA VAL A 365 11.89 5.18 -13.64
C VAL A 365 10.51 5.57 -14.14
N ASP A 366 10.31 5.62 -15.44
CA ASP A 366 9.04 5.93 -16.08
C ASP A 366 7.95 4.91 -15.72
N ARG A 367 8.30 3.62 -15.70
CA ARG A 367 7.38 2.56 -15.27
C ARG A 367 6.99 2.70 -13.81
N LEU A 368 7.92 3.02 -12.93
CA LEU A 368 7.60 3.28 -11.51
C LEU A 368 6.60 4.45 -11.38
N CYS A 369 6.89 5.59 -12.03
CA CYS A 369 6.00 6.75 -12.01
C CYS A 369 4.62 6.45 -12.60
N SER A 370 4.56 5.85 -13.79
CA SER A 370 3.32 5.57 -14.52
C SER A 370 2.42 4.56 -13.83
N GLN A 371 3.00 3.67 -13.04
CA GLN A 371 2.27 2.68 -12.26
C GLN A 371 1.87 3.20 -10.87
N GLY A 372 2.37 4.38 -10.46
CA GLY A 372 2.05 4.98 -9.16
C GLY A 372 2.86 4.41 -8.00
N PHE A 373 4.04 3.85 -8.25
CA PHE A 373 4.95 3.41 -7.19
C PHE A 373 5.64 4.61 -6.56
N ALA A 374 5.66 4.67 -5.23
CA ALA A 374 6.47 5.64 -4.52
C ALA A 374 7.95 5.40 -4.78
N MET A 375 8.70 6.47 -4.89
CA MET A 375 10.16 6.41 -5.03
C MET A 375 10.84 7.27 -3.97
N GLU A 376 12.05 6.87 -3.62
CA GLU A 376 12.94 7.62 -2.73
C GLU A 376 14.30 7.80 -3.40
N TYR A 377 14.77 9.02 -3.43
CA TYR A 377 16.15 9.31 -3.84
C TYR A 377 16.69 10.54 -3.15
N PHE A 378 17.98 10.49 -2.84
CA PHE A 378 18.70 11.58 -2.22
C PHE A 378 19.13 12.58 -3.31
N ILE A 379 18.49 13.75 -3.32
CA ILE A 379 18.77 14.79 -4.30
C ILE A 379 20.22 15.30 -4.22
N GLU A 380 20.85 15.16 -3.07
CA GLU A 380 22.25 15.52 -2.82
C GLU A 380 23.25 14.57 -3.52
N GLY A 381 22.81 13.35 -3.86
CA GLY A 381 23.64 12.31 -4.50
C GLY A 381 24.82 11.82 -3.66
N GLY A 382 24.95 12.27 -2.42
CA GLY A 382 25.98 11.88 -1.47
C GLY A 382 25.65 12.34 -0.06
N ARG A 383 26.33 11.79 0.96
CA ARG A 383 26.08 12.14 2.36
C ARG A 383 26.79 13.45 2.75
N SER A 384 26.07 14.33 3.39
CA SER A 384 26.64 15.50 4.04
C SER A 384 27.34 15.10 5.35
N ARG A 385 28.63 15.36 5.45
CA ARG A 385 29.42 15.14 6.66
C ARG A 385 29.36 16.34 7.63
N SER A 386 29.10 17.53 7.08
CA SER A 386 29.04 18.77 7.85
C SER A 386 27.64 19.07 8.41
N GLY A 387 26.65 18.26 8.08
CA GLY A 387 25.24 18.52 8.41
C GLY A 387 24.57 19.58 7.51
N ARG A 388 25.32 20.26 6.64
CA ARG A 388 24.77 21.20 5.65
C ARG A 388 24.30 20.44 4.42
N MET A 389 23.21 20.89 3.80
CA MET A 389 22.70 20.31 2.57
C MET A 389 23.73 20.50 1.42
N LEU A 390 24.00 19.43 0.70
CA LEU A 390 24.89 19.48 -0.49
C LEU A 390 24.12 20.00 -1.70
N GLY A 391 24.87 20.44 -2.72
CA GLY A 391 24.30 20.86 -4.00
C GLY A 391 23.49 19.73 -4.68
N ALA A 392 22.36 20.09 -5.29
CA ALA A 392 21.46 19.12 -5.91
C ALA A 392 22.09 18.42 -7.13
N ARG A 393 21.85 17.11 -7.26
CA ARG A 393 22.14 16.28 -8.43
C ARG A 393 20.87 16.09 -9.25
N TRP A 394 20.80 16.72 -10.40
CA TRP A 394 19.58 16.84 -11.21
C TRP A 394 19.14 15.55 -11.93
N GLY A 395 19.97 14.51 -11.99
CA GLY A 395 19.71 13.32 -12.81
C GLY A 395 18.36 12.66 -12.53
N MET A 396 18.13 12.21 -11.30
CA MET A 396 16.86 11.57 -10.91
C MET A 396 15.68 12.55 -11.01
N LEU A 397 15.84 13.78 -10.55
CA LEU A 397 14.79 14.80 -10.63
C LEU A 397 14.38 15.07 -12.09
N ARG A 398 15.35 15.19 -13.01
CA ARG A 398 15.07 15.37 -14.44
C ARG A 398 14.28 14.18 -15.01
N MET A 399 14.64 12.94 -14.67
CA MET A 399 13.97 11.75 -15.15
C MET A 399 12.52 11.64 -14.63
N THR A 400 12.30 11.95 -13.35
CA THR A 400 10.95 11.96 -12.77
C THR A 400 10.08 13.07 -13.35
N LEU A 401 10.60 14.26 -13.54
CA LEU A 401 9.88 15.35 -14.21
C LEU A 401 9.58 15.05 -15.69
N ALA A 402 10.53 14.41 -16.40
CA ALA A 402 10.29 13.95 -17.76
C ALA A 402 9.17 12.87 -17.83
N ALA A 403 9.10 11.99 -16.85
CA ALA A 403 7.97 11.04 -16.74
C ALA A 403 6.64 11.79 -16.54
N GLN A 404 6.61 12.80 -15.69
CA GLN A 404 5.42 13.65 -15.50
C GLN A 404 5.00 14.35 -16.80
N ALA A 405 5.96 14.90 -17.55
CA ALA A 405 5.70 15.60 -18.81
C ALA A 405 5.13 14.69 -19.91
N ARG A 406 5.42 13.38 -19.88
CA ARG A 406 4.85 12.39 -20.78
C ARG A 406 3.38 12.00 -20.46
N GLY A 407 2.86 12.51 -19.37
CA GLY A 407 1.49 12.23 -18.91
C GLY A 407 1.39 11.02 -18.00
N LEU A 408 1.05 11.25 -16.75
CA LEU A 408 0.84 10.22 -15.75
C LEU A 408 -0.64 10.15 -15.37
N LYS A 409 -1.11 8.96 -14.99
CA LYS A 409 -2.46 8.76 -14.45
C LYS A 409 -2.67 9.49 -13.11
N ARG A 410 -1.60 9.61 -12.34
CA ARG A 410 -1.56 10.33 -11.07
C ARG A 410 -0.39 11.33 -11.14
N PRO A 411 -0.59 12.61 -10.78
CA PRO A 411 0.49 13.58 -10.74
C PRO A 411 1.54 13.17 -9.70
N LEU A 412 2.77 13.64 -9.88
CA LEU A 412 3.82 13.46 -8.89
C LEU A 412 3.63 14.46 -7.75
N ALA A 413 3.84 14.01 -6.52
CA ALA A 413 4.00 14.87 -5.36
C ALA A 413 5.41 14.66 -4.78
N PHE A 414 6.21 15.71 -4.79
CA PHE A 414 7.54 15.70 -4.18
C PHE A 414 7.43 16.00 -2.69
N ILE A 415 7.93 15.08 -1.87
CA ILE A 415 7.89 15.15 -0.42
C ILE A 415 9.31 15.37 0.09
N PRO A 416 9.70 16.60 0.42
CA PRO A 416 10.97 16.85 1.07
C PRO A 416 10.93 16.29 2.49
N VAL A 417 11.99 15.53 2.86
CA VAL A 417 12.06 14.90 4.18
C VAL A 417 13.35 15.36 4.88
N HIS A 418 13.19 15.96 6.04
CA HIS A 418 14.30 16.28 6.91
C HIS A 418 14.47 15.18 7.95
N LEU A 419 15.68 14.61 8.02
CA LEU A 419 16.08 13.62 9.00
C LEU A 419 17.06 14.29 9.99
N GLY A 420 16.65 14.36 11.25
CA GLY A 420 17.45 14.87 12.37
C GLY A 420 17.84 13.75 13.31
N TYR A 421 19.06 13.73 13.78
CA TYR A 421 19.58 12.77 14.75
C TYR A 421 20.21 13.52 15.92
N GLU A 422 19.94 13.09 17.13
CA GLU A 422 20.69 13.56 18.31
C GLU A 422 22.17 13.17 18.16
N ARG A 423 22.43 11.94 17.67
CA ARG A 423 23.77 11.45 17.40
C ARG A 423 23.76 10.58 16.14
N ILE A 424 24.61 10.92 15.19
CA ILE A 424 24.83 10.12 13.97
C ILE A 424 25.74 8.94 14.32
N ILE A 425 25.39 7.72 13.89
CA ILE A 425 26.13 6.48 14.17
C ILE A 425 27.58 6.59 13.63
N GLU A 426 27.75 7.21 12.46
CA GLU A 426 29.06 7.38 11.82
C GLU A 426 29.84 8.62 12.32
N GLY A 427 29.34 9.34 13.31
CA GLY A 427 29.93 10.59 13.78
C GLY A 427 31.43 10.50 14.13
N GLY A 428 31.84 9.38 14.73
CA GLY A 428 33.24 9.12 15.02
C GLY A 428 34.15 8.95 13.80
N SER A 429 33.59 8.58 12.63
CA SER A 429 34.33 8.44 11.38
C SER A 429 34.42 9.78 10.59
N TYR A 430 33.57 10.75 10.94
CA TYR A 430 33.55 12.08 10.30
C TYR A 430 34.53 13.08 10.95
N LEU A 431 35.00 12.76 12.16
CA LEU A 431 35.92 13.58 12.93
C LEU A 431 37.41 13.19 12.65
N LYS A 432 37.64 12.15 11.91
CA LYS A 432 38.95 11.72 11.38
C LYS A 432 39.13 12.25 9.97
#